data_ca0fed0dc5553554509b6d7aeb68863a
#
_entry.id   ca0fed0dc5553554509b6d7aeb68863a
#
_cell.length_a   1.000
_cell.length_b   1.000
_cell.length_c   1.000
_cell.angle_alpha   90.00
_cell.angle_beta   90.00
_cell.angle_gamma   90.00
#
_symmetry.space_group_name_H-M   'P 1'
#
loop_
_entity.id
_entity.type
_entity.pdbx_description
1 polymer ?
#
loop_
_entity_poly.entity_id
_entity_poly.type
_entity_poly.pdbx_seq_one_letter_code
_entity_poly.pdbx_strand_id
1 'polypeptide(L)'
;EMCIRDRLYPTDPVWGIGCDATNAEAVAKVYRIKQRDDSKALICLADSVDRVQRYVRDVPPVAWDLMELAEKPTTVVLDGAVNLAPNLIAEDGSIALRVTNEPFSKELCYRFQKAIVSTSANISGEPAAQNYRDIAPEILEAVDYVCWTRRQEHKPHTPSSIIKLTKDGRVTIIRK
;
A
#
# COMPACT_ATOMS: atom_id res chain seq x y z
N GLU A 1 0.99 -20.49 0.95
CA GLU A 1 0.06 -20.11 2.05
C GLU A 1 0.07 -18.61 2.41
N MET A 2 0.36 -17.71 1.47
CA MET A 2 0.30 -16.26 1.71
C MET A 2 -1.08 -15.64 1.44
N CYS A 3 -2.02 -16.42 0.95
CA CYS A 3 -3.22 -15.88 0.29
C CYS A 3 -4.31 -15.28 1.18
N ILE A 4 -4.32 -15.47 2.49
CA ILE A 4 -5.45 -15.08 3.37
C ILE A 4 -5.00 -14.37 4.65
N ARG A 5 -3.68 -14.25 4.91
CA ARG A 5 -3.19 -13.71 6.19
C ARG A 5 -2.72 -12.28 6.04
N ASP A 6 -3.27 -11.42 6.87
CA ASP A 6 -2.74 -10.08 7.06
C ASP A 6 -1.39 -10.13 7.79
N ARG A 7 -0.52 -9.21 7.43
CA ARG A 7 0.86 -9.16 7.92
C ARG A 7 1.23 -7.76 8.34
N LEU A 8 1.93 -7.70 9.45
CA LEU A 8 2.69 -6.53 9.83
C LEU A 8 4.12 -6.69 9.31
N TYR A 9 4.59 -5.77 8.50
CA TYR A 9 5.89 -5.85 7.82
C TYR A 9 6.52 -4.47 7.61
N PRO A 10 7.87 -4.41 7.53
CA PRO A 10 8.54 -3.17 7.20
C PRO A 10 8.26 -2.80 5.74
N THR A 11 7.96 -1.54 5.52
CA THR A 11 7.83 -0.96 4.18
C THR A 11 8.64 0.33 4.12
N ASP A 12 8.50 1.05 3.04
CA ASP A 12 8.98 2.38 2.86
C ASP A 12 7.75 3.30 2.72
N PRO A 13 7.58 4.29 3.57
CA PRO A 13 8.51 4.81 4.59
C PRO A 13 8.35 4.24 6.02
N VAL A 14 7.25 3.55 6.37
CA VAL A 14 6.94 3.13 7.75
C VAL A 14 6.55 1.66 7.81
N TRP A 15 6.46 1.09 9.00
CA TRP A 15 5.83 -0.21 9.20
C TRP A 15 4.40 -0.20 8.69
N GLY A 16 4.03 -1.26 7.96
CA GLY A 16 2.74 -1.39 7.32
C GLY A 16 2.01 -2.66 7.70
N ILE A 17 0.68 -2.56 7.65
CA ILE A 17 -0.22 -3.71 7.65
C ILE A 17 -0.61 -3.97 6.20
N GLY A 18 -0.52 -5.22 5.78
CA GLY A 18 -0.88 -5.59 4.41
C GLY A 18 -1.45 -6.98 4.27
N CYS A 19 -2.12 -7.18 3.15
CA CYS A 19 -2.74 -8.45 2.77
C CYS A 19 -2.80 -8.59 1.24
N ASP A 20 -3.32 -9.70 0.74
CA ASP A 20 -3.62 -9.89 -0.68
C ASP A 20 -4.64 -8.84 -1.16
N ALA A 21 -4.23 -7.96 -2.07
CA ALA A 21 -5.09 -6.92 -2.64
C ALA A 21 -6.23 -7.46 -3.51
N THR A 22 -6.22 -8.75 -3.85
CA THR A 22 -7.26 -9.42 -4.63
C THR A 22 -8.30 -10.15 -3.76
N ASN A 23 -8.09 -10.19 -2.42
CA ASN A 23 -8.93 -10.90 -1.48
C ASN A 23 -9.77 -9.94 -0.62
N ALA A 24 -11.08 -9.89 -0.87
CA ALA A 24 -11.99 -8.95 -0.20
C ALA A 24 -12.09 -9.19 1.33
N GLU A 25 -12.00 -10.45 1.79
CA GLU A 25 -12.05 -10.77 3.22
C GLU A 25 -10.80 -10.28 3.95
N ALA A 26 -9.62 -10.49 3.33
CA ALA A 26 -8.36 -10.02 3.87
C ALA A 26 -8.31 -8.47 3.92
N VAL A 27 -8.80 -7.81 2.87
CA VAL A 27 -8.94 -6.34 2.84
C VAL A 27 -9.87 -5.84 3.94
N ALA A 28 -11.06 -6.46 4.10
CA ALA A 28 -12.00 -6.13 5.16
C ALA A 28 -11.39 -6.31 6.57
N LYS A 29 -10.55 -7.34 6.78
CA LYS A 29 -9.82 -7.54 8.03
C LYS A 29 -8.85 -6.38 8.31
N VAL A 30 -8.11 -5.92 7.31
CA VAL A 30 -7.20 -4.75 7.48
C VAL A 30 -7.98 -3.50 7.86
N TYR A 31 -9.14 -3.23 7.25
CA TYR A 31 -10.00 -2.12 7.65
C TYR A 31 -10.44 -2.23 9.12
N ARG A 32 -10.86 -3.43 9.57
CA ARG A 32 -11.23 -3.67 10.98
C ARG A 32 -10.06 -3.45 11.95
N ILE A 33 -8.88 -3.98 11.65
CA ILE A 33 -7.67 -3.80 12.47
C ILE A 33 -7.34 -2.32 12.65
N LYS A 34 -7.47 -1.56 11.58
CA LYS A 34 -7.21 -0.11 11.62
C LYS A 34 -8.36 0.72 12.20
N GLN A 35 -9.50 0.14 12.49
CA GLN A 35 -10.73 0.87 12.81
C GLN A 35 -11.00 1.97 11.77
N ARG A 36 -10.79 1.64 10.50
CA ARG A 36 -10.87 2.57 9.39
C ARG A 36 -12.16 2.37 8.61
N ASP A 37 -12.80 3.48 8.27
CA ASP A 37 -13.90 3.51 7.31
C ASP A 37 -13.41 3.02 5.95
N ASP A 38 -14.10 2.07 5.34
CA ASP A 38 -13.79 1.48 4.03
C ASP A 38 -13.96 2.47 2.87
N SER A 39 -14.65 3.60 3.08
CA SER A 39 -14.69 4.71 2.13
C SER A 39 -13.33 5.37 1.87
N LYS A 40 -12.35 5.15 2.76
CA LYS A 40 -11.00 5.71 2.65
C LYS A 40 -10.06 4.70 2.01
N ALA A 41 -9.75 4.88 0.74
CA ALA A 41 -8.88 4.00 -0.04
C ALA A 41 -7.55 3.65 0.67
N LEU A 42 -7.12 2.39 0.51
CA LEU A 42 -5.80 1.90 0.92
C LEU A 42 -4.85 1.93 -0.27
N ILE A 43 -3.55 1.94 0.01
CA ILE A 43 -2.51 1.89 -1.02
C ILE A 43 -2.19 0.42 -1.32
N CYS A 44 -1.92 0.10 -2.58
CA CYS A 44 -1.39 -1.18 -3.02
C CYS A 44 0.07 -1.04 -3.44
N LEU A 45 0.92 -1.95 -2.98
CA LEU A 45 2.30 -2.07 -3.41
C LEU A 45 2.41 -3.06 -4.58
N ALA A 46 3.29 -2.74 -5.51
CA ALA A 46 3.74 -3.60 -6.59
C ALA A 46 5.28 -3.63 -6.64
N ASP A 47 5.85 -4.69 -7.16
CA ASP A 47 7.30 -4.85 -7.34
C ASP A 47 7.84 -4.12 -8.57
N SER A 48 6.97 -3.81 -9.54
CA SER A 48 7.34 -3.20 -10.81
C SER A 48 6.16 -2.44 -11.44
N VAL A 49 6.45 -1.57 -12.40
CA VAL A 49 5.43 -0.88 -13.18
C VAL A 49 4.68 -1.87 -14.07
N ASP A 50 5.34 -2.89 -14.60
CA ASP A 50 4.68 -3.98 -15.34
C ASP A 50 3.59 -4.67 -14.52
N ARG A 51 3.81 -4.79 -13.21
CA ARG A 51 2.80 -5.34 -12.30
C ARG A 51 1.59 -4.43 -12.16
N VAL A 52 1.78 -3.13 -12.17
CA VAL A 52 0.70 -2.12 -12.10
C VAL A 52 -0.30 -2.28 -13.23
N GLN A 53 0.15 -2.59 -14.46
CA GLN A 53 -0.74 -2.80 -15.61
C GLN A 53 -1.78 -3.89 -15.42
N ARG A 54 -1.56 -4.83 -14.52
CA ARG A 54 -2.54 -5.89 -14.22
C ARG A 54 -3.75 -5.37 -13.45
N TYR A 55 -3.61 -4.19 -12.84
CA TYR A 55 -4.59 -3.63 -11.91
C TYR A 55 -5.23 -2.32 -12.38
N VAL A 56 -4.80 -1.81 -13.52
CA VAL A 56 -5.35 -0.59 -14.14
C VAL A 56 -5.51 -0.84 -15.64
N ARG A 57 -6.68 -0.52 -16.19
CA ARG A 57 -6.98 -0.78 -17.61
C ARG A 57 -6.05 -0.03 -18.56
N ASP A 58 -5.91 1.26 -18.30
CA ASP A 58 -5.14 2.18 -19.15
C ASP A 58 -4.20 2.98 -18.25
N VAL A 59 -2.94 2.59 -18.18
CA VAL A 59 -1.92 3.31 -17.42
C VAL A 59 -1.38 4.44 -18.29
N PRO A 60 -1.58 5.71 -17.94
CA PRO A 60 -1.05 6.83 -18.71
C PRO A 60 0.49 6.77 -18.80
N PRO A 61 1.10 7.10 -19.95
CA PRO A 61 2.57 7.04 -20.12
C PRO A 61 3.34 7.79 -19.02
N VAL A 62 2.86 8.97 -18.62
CA VAL A 62 3.51 9.75 -17.54
C VAL A 62 3.49 9.03 -16.19
N ALA A 63 2.58 8.08 -15.95
CA ALA A 63 2.57 7.28 -14.70
C ALA A 63 3.77 6.35 -14.63
N TRP A 64 4.26 5.84 -15.76
CA TRP A 64 5.45 5.02 -15.83
C TRP A 64 6.66 5.78 -15.31
N ASP A 65 6.90 6.96 -15.87
CA ASP A 65 8.02 7.82 -15.48
C ASP A 65 7.93 8.20 -13.99
N LEU A 66 6.72 8.58 -13.53
CA LEU A 66 6.50 8.92 -12.13
C LEU A 66 6.77 7.76 -11.15
N MET A 67 6.49 6.53 -11.55
CA MET A 67 6.71 5.35 -10.71
C MET A 67 8.13 4.80 -10.79
N GLU A 68 8.78 4.88 -11.96
CA GLU A 68 10.13 4.35 -12.16
C GLU A 68 11.22 5.31 -11.70
N LEU A 69 11.04 6.61 -11.95
CA LEU A 69 12.06 7.63 -11.72
C LEU A 69 11.92 8.34 -10.38
N ALA A 70 10.93 7.98 -9.58
CA ALA A 70 10.72 8.62 -8.28
C ALA A 70 11.88 8.32 -7.32
N GLU A 71 12.62 9.36 -6.94
CA GLU A 71 13.67 9.27 -5.92
C GLU A 71 13.14 9.05 -4.50
N LYS A 72 11.88 9.39 -4.27
CA LYS A 72 11.16 9.25 -2.99
C LYS A 72 9.96 8.35 -3.16
N PRO A 73 9.49 7.69 -2.07
CA PRO A 73 8.28 6.89 -2.13
C PRO A 73 7.10 7.69 -2.68
N THR A 74 6.67 7.36 -3.90
CA THR A 74 5.59 8.06 -4.60
C THR A 74 4.43 7.11 -4.87
N THR A 75 3.25 7.50 -4.42
CA THR A 75 1.99 6.79 -4.68
C THR A 75 1.23 7.52 -5.77
N VAL A 76 0.80 6.79 -6.78
CA VAL A 76 0.00 7.34 -7.89
C VAL A 76 -1.41 6.78 -7.81
N VAL A 77 -2.40 7.66 -7.76
CA VAL A 77 -3.82 7.30 -7.85
C VAL A 77 -4.21 7.31 -9.31
N LEU A 78 -4.68 6.16 -9.81
CA LEU A 78 -5.03 5.92 -11.21
C LEU A 78 -6.49 5.49 -11.33
N ASP A 79 -7.16 5.96 -12.37
CA ASP A 79 -8.54 5.58 -12.69
C ASP A 79 -8.58 4.22 -13.42
N GLY A 80 -9.72 3.55 -13.34
CA GLY A 80 -9.95 2.30 -14.07
C GLY A 80 -9.33 1.07 -13.43
N ALA A 81 -9.43 0.97 -12.10
CA ALA A 81 -8.98 -0.20 -11.33
C ALA A 81 -9.67 -1.49 -11.81
N VAL A 82 -8.90 -2.57 -11.92
CA VAL A 82 -9.35 -3.92 -12.28
C VAL A 82 -8.60 -4.97 -11.49
N ASN A 83 -9.14 -6.20 -11.44
CA ASN A 83 -8.48 -7.37 -10.83
C ASN A 83 -8.08 -7.20 -9.36
N LEU A 84 -8.75 -6.32 -8.63
CA LEU A 84 -8.57 -6.07 -7.20
C LEU A 84 -9.86 -6.42 -6.43
N ALA A 85 -9.75 -6.55 -5.11
CA ALA A 85 -10.90 -6.72 -4.26
C ALA A 85 -11.86 -5.51 -4.39
N PRO A 86 -13.18 -5.71 -4.54
CA PRO A 86 -14.14 -4.61 -4.76
C PRO A 86 -14.10 -3.54 -3.66
N ASN A 87 -13.92 -3.96 -2.41
CA ASN A 87 -13.84 -3.06 -1.25
C ASN A 87 -12.50 -2.29 -1.13
N LEU A 88 -11.61 -2.45 -2.11
CA LEU A 88 -10.36 -1.72 -2.20
C LEU A 88 -10.42 -0.61 -3.26
N ILE A 89 -11.34 -0.73 -4.21
CA ILE A 89 -11.52 0.22 -5.30
C ILE A 89 -12.37 1.38 -4.78
N ALA A 90 -11.92 2.62 -5.00
CA ALA A 90 -12.67 3.81 -4.62
C ALA A 90 -13.99 3.95 -5.41
N GLU A 91 -14.94 4.71 -4.91
CA GLU A 91 -16.25 4.94 -5.56
C GLU A 91 -16.12 5.49 -6.99
N ASP A 92 -15.09 6.30 -7.26
CA ASP A 92 -14.78 6.83 -8.58
C ASP A 92 -14.07 5.83 -9.50
N GLY A 93 -13.88 4.58 -9.05
CA GLY A 93 -13.19 3.53 -9.79
C GLY A 93 -11.67 3.67 -9.78
N SER A 94 -11.11 4.54 -8.93
CA SER A 94 -9.67 4.73 -8.82
C SER A 94 -9.03 3.80 -7.78
N ILE A 95 -7.70 3.65 -7.89
CA ILE A 95 -6.86 2.91 -6.96
C ILE A 95 -5.53 3.63 -6.74
N ALA A 96 -5.04 3.62 -5.51
CA ALA A 96 -3.72 4.14 -5.15
C ALA A 96 -2.68 3.03 -5.25
N LEU A 97 -1.70 3.17 -6.14
CA LEU A 97 -0.64 2.21 -6.39
C LEU A 97 0.74 2.83 -6.15
N ARG A 98 1.65 2.04 -5.64
CA ARG A 98 3.06 2.42 -5.47
C ARG A 98 3.97 1.27 -5.85
N VAL A 99 4.92 1.53 -6.74
CA VAL A 99 6.05 0.63 -6.96
C VAL A 99 7.03 0.82 -5.80
N THR A 100 7.27 -0.25 -5.06
CA THR A 100 8.18 -0.20 -3.91
C THR A 100 9.62 -0.50 -4.33
N ASN A 101 10.55 0.33 -3.87
CA ASN A 101 11.99 0.11 -4.02
C ASN A 101 12.65 -0.39 -2.72
N GLU A 102 11.89 -0.48 -1.63
CA GLU A 102 12.37 -1.06 -0.39
C GLU A 102 12.59 -2.58 -0.57
N PRO A 103 13.81 -3.10 -0.28
CA PRO A 103 14.18 -4.46 -0.67
C PRO A 103 13.25 -5.56 -0.16
N PHE A 104 12.80 -5.47 1.09
CA PHE A 104 11.95 -6.49 1.68
C PHE A 104 10.55 -6.50 1.04
N SER A 105 9.90 -5.35 0.97
CA SER A 105 8.55 -5.24 0.40
C SER A 105 8.54 -5.50 -1.11
N LYS A 106 9.61 -5.13 -1.82
CA LYS A 106 9.78 -5.45 -3.24
C LYS A 106 9.88 -6.96 -3.47
N GLU A 107 10.75 -7.64 -2.73
CA GLU A 107 10.90 -9.09 -2.79
C GLU A 107 9.61 -9.81 -2.38
N LEU A 108 8.89 -9.28 -1.38
CA LEU A 108 7.61 -9.82 -0.96
C LEU A 108 6.58 -9.76 -2.10
N CYS A 109 6.42 -8.60 -2.75
CA CYS A 109 5.52 -8.44 -3.90
C CYS A 109 5.95 -9.33 -5.07
N TYR A 110 7.25 -9.41 -5.35
CA TYR A 110 7.79 -10.25 -6.40
C TYR A 110 7.48 -11.74 -6.19
N ARG A 111 7.73 -12.27 -5.00
CA ARG A 111 7.43 -13.69 -4.68
C ARG A 111 5.94 -13.98 -4.60
N PHE A 112 5.17 -13.03 -4.13
CA PHE A 112 3.73 -13.18 -4.03
C PHE A 112 3.04 -13.12 -5.40
N GLN A 113 3.66 -12.49 -6.39
CA GLN A 113 3.18 -12.36 -7.77
C GLN A 113 1.86 -11.57 -7.90
N LYS A 114 1.44 -10.85 -6.86
CA LYS A 114 0.24 -10.01 -6.81
C LYS A 114 0.54 -8.70 -6.10
N ALA A 115 -0.36 -7.73 -6.27
CA ALA A 115 -0.33 -6.51 -5.45
C ALA A 115 -0.66 -6.84 -3.99
N ILE A 116 -0.01 -6.12 -3.09
CA ILE A 116 -0.20 -6.25 -1.64
C ILE A 116 -0.78 -4.94 -1.12
N VAL A 117 -1.90 -5.00 -0.41
CA VAL A 117 -2.39 -3.84 0.36
C VAL A 117 -1.30 -3.39 1.32
N SER A 118 -1.09 -2.10 1.41
CA SER A 118 -0.15 -1.51 2.36
C SER A 118 -0.74 -0.25 2.98
N THR A 119 -0.85 -0.26 4.28
CA THR A 119 -1.28 0.90 5.06
C THR A 119 -0.42 1.02 6.31
N SER A 120 -0.22 2.21 6.84
CA SER A 120 0.58 2.42 8.05
C SER A 120 0.06 1.62 9.24
N ALA A 121 0.97 1.13 10.09
CA ALA A 121 0.66 0.29 11.25
C ALA A 121 0.22 1.14 12.45
N ASN A 122 -0.92 1.82 12.33
CA ASN A 122 -1.57 2.63 13.37
C ASN A 122 -3.09 2.55 13.24
N ILE A 123 -3.80 2.81 14.32
CA ILE A 123 -5.25 3.03 14.29
C ILE A 123 -5.56 4.28 13.46
N SER A 124 -6.66 4.27 12.73
CA SER A 124 -7.02 5.38 11.85
C SER A 124 -7.24 6.68 12.65
N GLY A 125 -6.57 7.76 12.23
CA GLY A 125 -6.59 9.04 12.93
C GLY A 125 -5.45 9.24 13.91
N GLU A 126 -4.74 8.19 14.31
CA GLU A 126 -3.55 8.27 15.15
C GLU A 126 -2.28 8.51 14.33
N PRO A 127 -1.20 9.03 14.94
CA PRO A 127 0.09 9.16 14.27
C PRO A 127 0.62 7.82 13.79
N ALA A 128 1.27 7.80 12.62
CA ALA A 128 1.94 6.60 12.12
C ALA A 128 3.12 6.23 13.03
N ALA A 129 3.23 4.94 13.38
CA ALA A 129 4.35 4.42 14.13
C ALA A 129 5.68 4.65 13.37
N GLN A 130 6.63 5.33 14.00
CA GLN A 130 7.92 5.64 13.37
C GLN A 130 8.86 4.43 13.39
N ASN A 131 8.68 3.53 14.33
CA ASN A 131 9.45 2.30 14.45
C ASN A 131 8.58 1.18 15.02
N TYR A 132 9.11 -0.03 15.07
CA TYR A 132 8.38 -1.21 15.56
C TYR A 132 7.86 -1.06 16.99
N ARG A 133 8.59 -0.38 17.87
CA ARG A 133 8.23 -0.23 19.30
C ARG A 133 7.06 0.73 19.52
N ASP A 134 6.80 1.60 18.55
CA ASP A 134 5.70 2.57 18.61
C ASP A 134 4.36 1.97 18.11
N ILE A 135 4.39 0.73 17.61
CA ILE A 135 3.19 0.07 17.11
C ILE A 135 2.31 -0.33 18.29
N ALA A 136 1.05 0.09 18.25
CA ALA A 136 0.09 -0.21 19.30
C ALA A 136 -0.07 -1.72 19.53
N PRO A 137 -0.13 -2.19 20.78
CA PRO A 137 -0.30 -3.62 21.11
C PRO A 137 -1.51 -4.24 20.42
N GLU A 138 -2.61 -3.51 20.31
CA GLU A 138 -3.85 -3.95 19.66
C GLU A 138 -3.62 -4.35 18.19
N ILE A 139 -2.71 -3.67 17.49
CA ILE A 139 -2.35 -4.02 16.12
C ILE A 139 -1.49 -5.29 16.09
N LEU A 140 -0.51 -5.38 17.00
CA LEU A 140 0.37 -6.56 17.09
C LEU A 140 -0.41 -7.84 17.37
N GLU A 141 -1.45 -7.76 18.20
CA GLU A 141 -2.32 -8.88 18.57
C GLU A 141 -3.35 -9.23 17.48
N ALA A 142 -3.79 -8.23 16.70
CA ALA A 142 -4.84 -8.41 15.70
C ALA A 142 -4.34 -9.00 14.38
N VAL A 143 -3.05 -8.83 14.04
CA VAL A 143 -2.47 -9.37 12.80
C VAL A 143 -2.11 -10.84 12.92
N ASP A 144 -2.27 -11.60 11.84
CA ASP A 144 -1.93 -13.04 11.83
C ASP A 144 -0.42 -13.30 11.86
N TYR A 145 0.37 -12.34 11.39
CA TYR A 145 1.82 -12.50 11.34
C TYR A 145 2.56 -11.18 11.46
N VAL A 146 3.62 -11.19 12.28
CA VAL A 146 4.51 -10.05 12.48
C VAL A 146 5.91 -10.40 11.97
N CYS A 147 6.41 -9.69 10.95
CA CYS A 147 7.75 -9.89 10.42
C CYS A 147 8.84 -9.65 11.47
N TRP A 148 9.90 -10.47 11.42
CA TRP A 148 11.02 -10.37 12.35
C TRP A 148 12.07 -9.34 11.92
N THR A 149 12.13 -9.04 10.62
CA THR A 149 13.15 -8.16 10.07
C THR A 149 12.94 -6.70 10.47
N ARG A 150 14.01 -5.93 10.58
CA ARG A 150 14.03 -4.47 10.81
C ARG A 150 13.37 -3.98 12.11
N ARG A 151 13.12 -4.83 13.11
CA ARG A 151 12.50 -4.43 14.39
C ARG A 151 13.37 -3.50 15.25
N GLN A 152 14.66 -3.44 14.99
CA GLN A 152 15.61 -2.61 15.75
C GLN A 152 15.96 -1.30 15.03
N GLU A 153 15.37 -1.04 13.86
CA GLU A 153 15.61 0.19 13.14
C GLU A 153 14.86 1.36 13.77
N HIS A 154 15.57 2.48 13.89
CA HIS A 154 15.07 3.74 14.45
C HIS A 154 15.34 4.87 13.46
N LYS A 155 14.76 4.81 12.28
CA LYS A 155 14.89 5.88 11.28
C LYS A 155 13.60 6.71 11.24
N PRO A 156 13.67 8.03 11.33
CA PRO A 156 12.51 8.88 11.08
C PRO A 156 12.09 8.72 9.61
N HIS A 157 10.81 8.61 9.37
CA HIS A 157 10.26 8.40 8.05
C HIS A 157 9.27 9.49 7.68
N THR A 158 9.36 9.95 6.44
CA THR A 158 8.37 10.88 5.86
C THR A 158 7.37 10.06 5.05
N PRO A 159 6.06 10.28 5.20
CA PRO A 159 5.06 9.61 4.39
C PRO A 159 5.30 9.79 2.89
N SER A 160 4.89 8.81 2.08
CA SER A 160 4.99 8.91 0.61
C SER A 160 4.24 10.12 0.07
N SER A 161 4.75 10.71 -1.00
CA SER A 161 3.97 11.65 -1.80
C SER A 161 2.78 10.93 -2.44
N ILE A 162 1.65 11.62 -2.61
CA ILE A 162 0.46 11.08 -3.29
C ILE A 162 0.07 12.02 -4.42
N ILE A 163 0.03 11.47 -5.63
CA ILE A 163 -0.31 12.19 -6.86
C ILE A 163 -1.51 11.49 -7.50
N LYS A 164 -2.57 12.23 -7.81
CA LYS A 164 -3.66 11.73 -8.67
C LYS A 164 -3.36 12.08 -10.11
N LEU A 165 -3.42 11.07 -10.95
CA LEU A 165 -3.23 11.18 -12.40
C LEU A 165 -4.49 10.68 -13.10
N THR A 166 -5.16 11.59 -13.82
CA THR A 166 -6.35 11.26 -14.60
C THR A 166 -5.98 10.77 -16.00
N LYS A 167 -6.89 10.09 -16.69
CA LYS A 167 -6.69 9.55 -18.04
C LYS A 167 -6.32 10.61 -19.08
N ASP A 168 -6.79 11.85 -18.90
CA ASP A 168 -6.47 13.00 -19.74
C ASP A 168 -5.10 13.63 -19.41
N GLY A 169 -4.32 13.00 -18.54
CA GLY A 169 -2.96 13.44 -18.17
C GLY A 169 -2.90 14.56 -17.13
N ARG A 170 -4.02 14.93 -16.51
CA ARG A 170 -4.03 15.94 -15.45
C ARG A 170 -3.38 15.39 -14.20
N VAL A 171 -2.42 16.14 -13.67
CA VAL A 171 -1.69 15.82 -12.44
C VAL A 171 -2.23 16.66 -11.28
N THR A 172 -2.62 16.01 -10.18
CA THR A 172 -3.02 16.67 -8.93
C THR A 172 -2.22 16.13 -7.76
N ILE A 173 -1.52 16.99 -7.05
CA ILE A 173 -0.78 16.60 -5.84
C ILE A 173 -1.76 16.57 -4.66
N ILE A 174 -1.98 15.37 -4.10
CA ILE A 174 -2.84 15.17 -2.92
C ILE A 174 -2.03 15.36 -1.64
N ARG A 175 -0.79 14.88 -1.62
CA ARG A 175 0.15 15.00 -0.50
C ARG A 175 1.58 15.08 -1.02
N LYS A 176 2.36 16.04 -0.49
CA LYS A 176 3.81 16.17 -0.73
C LYS A 176 4.61 15.33 0.25
#